data_ff18a0f6a6a7f99231e7002451c04ea8
#
_entry.id   ff18a0f6a6a7f99231e7002451c04ea8
#
_cell.length_a   1.000
_cell.length_b   1.000
_cell.length_c   1.000
_cell.angle_alpha   90.00
_cell.angle_beta   90.00
_cell.angle_gamma   90.00
#
_symmetry.space_group_name_H-M   'P 1'
#
loop_
_entity.id
_entity.type
_entity.pdbx_description
1 polymer ?
#
loop_
_entity_poly.entity_id
_entity_poly.type
_entity_poly.pdbx_seq_one_letter_code
_entity_poly.pdbx_strand_id
1 'polypeptide(L)'
;VPYAAFGLLWQQLGTAVLGDEKQAEKFDFRFVQPLDQNDNTGEPDEIASLIADFNPVWDADEDTDAAFLRAADFAEQILERKFSYIKSNIRADEAVKPYLAQASDGILVMDQYLPWKKAVEKEEGIAFVVFPSNRGGYCAMSVKDPVLKETKCPFPAEWYGKRDKELVEISGIASLRFCHKTGFMLTADEKEDAILACCVSREKEKKSRIFWMRVKKAFRKKKSRRDVR
;
A
#
# COMPACT_ATOMS: atom_id res chain seq x y z
N VAL A 1 -23.46 -9.18 -13.58
CA VAL A 1 -23.94 -10.36 -12.86
C VAL A 1 -25.22 -9.97 -12.13
N PRO A 2 -26.30 -10.76 -12.19
CA PRO A 2 -27.47 -10.51 -11.37
C PRO A 2 -27.10 -10.66 -9.89
N TYR A 3 -27.53 -9.72 -9.04
CA TYR A 3 -27.32 -9.82 -7.61
C TYR A 3 -28.20 -10.91 -6.99
N ALA A 4 -27.63 -11.62 -6.01
CA ALA A 4 -28.37 -12.47 -5.07
C ALA A 4 -28.80 -11.63 -3.85
N ALA A 5 -29.27 -12.26 -2.78
CA ALA A 5 -29.82 -11.59 -1.62
C ALA A 5 -28.82 -10.63 -0.95
N PHE A 6 -27.57 -11.03 -0.84
CA PHE A 6 -26.54 -10.20 -0.24
C PHE A 6 -26.28 -8.92 -1.03
N GLY A 7 -26.13 -9.01 -2.33
CA GLY A 7 -25.88 -7.85 -3.19
C GLY A 7 -27.05 -6.88 -3.24
N LEU A 8 -28.29 -7.38 -3.25
CA LEU A 8 -29.50 -6.55 -3.18
C LEU A 8 -29.55 -5.73 -1.89
N LEU A 9 -29.21 -6.35 -0.74
CA LEU A 9 -29.08 -5.63 0.53
C LEU A 9 -27.91 -4.66 0.52
N TRP A 10 -26.78 -5.06 -0.04
CA TRP A 10 -25.60 -4.21 -0.12
C TRP A 10 -25.82 -2.94 -0.95
N GLN A 11 -26.53 -3.02 -2.07
CA GLN A 11 -26.89 -1.86 -2.88
C GLN A 11 -27.66 -0.80 -2.08
N GLN A 12 -28.50 -1.23 -1.15
CA GLN A 12 -29.29 -0.31 -0.33
C GLN A 12 -28.54 0.20 0.88
N LEU A 13 -27.75 -0.61 1.53
CA LEU A 13 -27.17 -0.34 2.85
C LEU A 13 -25.67 -0.06 2.82
N GLY A 14 -24.95 -0.46 1.77
CA GLY A 14 -23.48 -0.47 1.74
C GLY A 14 -22.85 0.89 2.01
N THR A 15 -23.39 1.96 1.40
CA THR A 15 -22.92 3.32 1.65
C THR A 15 -23.17 3.75 3.10
N ALA A 16 -24.32 3.42 3.67
CA ALA A 16 -24.62 3.73 5.07
C ALA A 16 -23.73 2.95 6.03
N VAL A 17 -23.45 1.69 5.74
CA VAL A 17 -22.59 0.81 6.54
C VAL A 17 -21.14 1.32 6.57
N LEU A 18 -20.57 1.70 5.42
CA LEU A 18 -19.16 2.12 5.33
C LEU A 18 -18.96 3.63 5.52
N GLY A 19 -19.98 4.45 5.31
CA GLY A 19 -19.89 5.91 5.37
C GLY A 19 -19.15 6.55 4.18
N ASP A 20 -18.89 5.79 3.10
CA ASP A 20 -18.17 6.24 1.90
C ASP A 20 -18.63 5.43 0.70
N GLU A 21 -19.26 6.12 -0.27
CA GLU A 21 -19.83 5.52 -1.47
C GLU A 21 -18.77 4.78 -2.32
N LYS A 22 -17.60 5.39 -2.51
CA LYS A 22 -16.52 4.78 -3.31
C LYS A 22 -15.95 3.50 -2.68
N GLN A 23 -15.93 3.44 -1.36
CA GLN A 23 -15.50 2.22 -0.66
C GLN A 23 -16.61 1.16 -0.69
N ALA A 24 -17.89 1.58 -0.65
CA ALA A 24 -19.01 0.68 -0.80
C ALA A 24 -19.02 0.03 -2.19
N GLU A 25 -18.81 0.81 -3.27
CA GLU A 25 -18.67 0.30 -4.65
C GLU A 25 -17.49 -0.67 -4.79
N LYS A 26 -16.32 -0.34 -4.16
CA LYS A 26 -15.15 -1.23 -4.20
C LYS A 26 -15.37 -2.53 -3.45
N PHE A 27 -16.05 -2.47 -2.33
CA PHE A 27 -16.39 -3.66 -1.56
C PHE A 27 -17.39 -4.51 -2.32
N ASP A 28 -18.39 -3.89 -2.94
CA ASP A 28 -19.33 -4.55 -3.85
C ASP A 28 -18.59 -5.37 -4.91
N PHE A 29 -17.76 -4.69 -5.71
CA PHE A 29 -17.05 -5.31 -6.82
C PHE A 29 -16.11 -6.45 -6.39
N ARG A 30 -15.44 -6.30 -5.22
CA ARG A 30 -14.37 -7.23 -4.80
C ARG A 30 -14.81 -8.33 -3.87
N PHE A 31 -15.95 -8.18 -3.23
CA PHE A 31 -16.41 -9.12 -2.20
C PHE A 31 -17.86 -9.57 -2.40
N VAL A 32 -18.78 -8.62 -2.62
CA VAL A 32 -20.20 -8.95 -2.73
C VAL A 32 -20.50 -9.66 -4.05
N GLN A 33 -20.07 -9.08 -5.18
CA GLN A 33 -20.33 -9.67 -6.49
C GLN A 33 -19.73 -11.08 -6.68
N PRO A 34 -18.51 -11.41 -6.22
CA PRO A 34 -18.01 -12.78 -6.27
C PRO A 34 -18.85 -13.77 -5.47
N LEU A 35 -19.34 -13.39 -4.27
CA LEU A 35 -20.21 -14.22 -3.46
C LEU A 35 -21.58 -14.44 -4.13
N ASP A 36 -22.18 -13.38 -4.64
CA ASP A 36 -23.45 -13.46 -5.38
C ASP A 36 -23.30 -14.26 -6.68
N GLN A 37 -22.14 -14.20 -7.33
CA GLN A 37 -21.80 -15.02 -8.49
C GLN A 37 -21.77 -16.51 -8.11
N ASN A 38 -21.13 -16.84 -6.99
CA ASN A 38 -21.11 -18.21 -6.48
C ASN A 38 -22.53 -18.70 -6.18
N ASP A 39 -23.35 -17.91 -5.49
CA ASP A 39 -24.73 -18.25 -5.15
C ASP A 39 -25.60 -18.50 -6.39
N ASN A 40 -25.45 -17.66 -7.42
CA ASN A 40 -26.27 -17.76 -8.63
C ASN A 40 -25.81 -18.83 -9.64
N THR A 41 -24.51 -19.19 -9.64
CA THR A 41 -23.93 -20.01 -10.73
C THR A 41 -23.13 -21.21 -10.24
N GLY A 42 -22.79 -21.28 -8.96
CA GLY A 42 -21.87 -22.27 -8.40
C GLY A 42 -20.39 -22.02 -8.76
N GLU A 43 -20.05 -20.83 -9.33
CA GLU A 43 -18.65 -20.48 -9.60
C GLU A 43 -17.84 -20.46 -8.28
N PRO A 44 -16.64 -21.08 -8.24
CA PRO A 44 -15.90 -21.22 -6.98
C PRO A 44 -15.55 -19.87 -6.31
N ASP A 45 -15.85 -19.74 -5.02
CA ASP A 45 -15.43 -18.65 -4.15
C ASP A 45 -14.90 -19.22 -2.83
N GLU A 46 -13.74 -18.72 -2.38
CA GLU A 46 -13.08 -19.25 -1.17
C GLU A 46 -13.89 -19.00 0.10
N ILE A 47 -14.54 -17.84 0.23
CA ILE A 47 -15.35 -17.50 1.42
C ILE A 47 -16.62 -18.31 1.43
N ALA A 48 -17.29 -18.46 0.28
CA ALA A 48 -18.47 -19.30 0.16
C ALA A 48 -18.17 -20.75 0.52
N SER A 49 -17.03 -21.29 0.08
CA SER A 49 -16.57 -22.64 0.43
C SER A 49 -16.35 -22.79 1.94
N LEU A 50 -15.64 -21.84 2.58
CA LEU A 50 -15.41 -21.88 4.02
C LEU A 50 -16.71 -21.79 4.85
N ILE A 51 -17.71 -21.06 4.37
CA ILE A 51 -19.03 -21.01 5.00
C ILE A 51 -19.77 -22.32 4.79
N ALA A 52 -19.68 -22.92 3.61
CA ALA A 52 -20.29 -24.21 3.29
C ALA A 52 -19.73 -25.38 4.11
N ASP A 53 -18.47 -25.30 4.57
CA ASP A 53 -17.84 -26.31 5.44
C ASP A 53 -18.51 -26.43 6.83
N PHE A 54 -19.35 -25.46 7.21
CA PHE A 54 -20.19 -25.57 8.42
C PHE A 54 -21.41 -26.50 8.25
N ASN A 55 -21.76 -26.90 7.03
CA ASN A 55 -22.85 -27.84 6.83
C ASN A 55 -22.51 -29.19 7.46
N PRO A 56 -23.46 -29.83 8.19
CA PRO A 56 -23.26 -31.17 8.71
C PRO A 56 -22.88 -32.16 7.60
N VAL A 57 -21.94 -33.06 7.89
CA VAL A 57 -21.68 -34.19 6.99
C VAL A 57 -22.82 -35.19 7.02
N TRP A 58 -23.05 -35.92 5.94
CA TRP A 58 -24.23 -36.73 5.72
C TRP A 58 -24.45 -37.84 6.78
N ASP A 59 -23.41 -38.25 7.48
CA ASP A 59 -23.40 -39.32 8.49
C ASP A 59 -23.21 -38.81 9.93
N ALA A 60 -23.26 -37.50 10.17
CA ALA A 60 -23.25 -36.91 11.48
C ALA A 60 -24.68 -36.70 12.01
N ASP A 61 -24.86 -36.97 13.33
CA ASP A 61 -26.06 -36.57 14.07
C ASP A 61 -25.84 -35.15 14.63
N GLU A 62 -25.86 -34.18 13.74
CA GLU A 62 -25.64 -32.78 14.07
C GLU A 62 -26.89 -31.93 13.77
N ASP A 63 -27.23 -31.02 14.69
CA ASP A 63 -28.35 -30.08 14.50
C ASP A 63 -28.02 -29.06 13.38
N THR A 64 -28.80 -29.12 12.31
CA THR A 64 -28.67 -28.26 11.13
C THR A 64 -28.84 -26.77 11.47
N ASP A 65 -29.76 -26.43 12.39
CA ASP A 65 -30.01 -25.04 12.79
C ASP A 65 -28.83 -24.49 13.59
N ALA A 66 -28.25 -25.31 14.47
CA ALA A 66 -27.03 -24.95 15.20
C ALA A 66 -25.81 -24.79 14.23
N ALA A 67 -25.69 -25.64 13.23
CA ALA A 67 -24.65 -25.52 12.18
C ALA A 67 -24.81 -24.21 11.39
N PHE A 68 -26.03 -23.89 10.97
CA PHE A 68 -26.35 -22.65 10.28
C PHE A 68 -26.00 -21.42 11.12
N LEU A 69 -26.34 -21.39 12.41
CA LEU A 69 -26.00 -20.27 13.28
C LEU A 69 -24.49 -20.08 13.43
N ARG A 70 -23.72 -21.17 13.53
CA ARG A 70 -22.24 -21.07 13.51
C ARG A 70 -21.69 -20.52 12.20
N ALA A 71 -22.26 -20.92 11.07
CA ALA A 71 -21.91 -20.36 9.76
C ALA A 71 -22.21 -18.86 9.68
N ALA A 72 -23.38 -18.45 10.19
CA ALA A 72 -23.78 -17.04 10.24
C ALA A 72 -22.85 -16.20 11.13
N ASP A 73 -22.51 -16.69 12.32
CA ASP A 73 -21.56 -16.03 13.23
C ASP A 73 -20.17 -15.89 12.59
N PHE A 74 -19.72 -16.89 11.87
CA PHE A 74 -18.45 -16.83 11.13
C PHE A 74 -18.49 -15.78 10.01
N ALA A 75 -19.55 -15.75 9.22
CA ALA A 75 -19.75 -14.77 8.16
C ALA A 75 -19.81 -13.33 8.71
N GLU A 76 -20.51 -13.13 9.83
CA GLU A 76 -20.58 -11.84 10.53
C GLU A 76 -19.20 -11.36 10.96
N GLN A 77 -18.40 -12.21 11.59
CA GLN A 77 -17.05 -11.88 12.02
C GLN A 77 -16.15 -11.47 10.83
N ILE A 78 -16.28 -12.13 9.68
CA ILE A 78 -15.56 -11.74 8.45
C ILE A 78 -15.97 -10.33 8.02
N LEU A 79 -17.27 -10.05 7.95
CA LEU A 79 -17.80 -8.74 7.55
C LEU A 79 -17.37 -7.64 8.50
N GLU A 80 -17.48 -7.84 9.81
CA GLU A 80 -17.03 -6.88 10.82
C GLU A 80 -15.55 -6.52 10.66
N ARG A 81 -14.68 -7.53 10.47
CA ARG A 81 -13.25 -7.31 10.24
C ARG A 81 -12.98 -6.51 8.97
N LYS A 82 -13.66 -6.86 7.88
CA LYS A 82 -13.54 -6.13 6.60
C LYS A 82 -14.02 -4.67 6.73
N PHE A 83 -15.17 -4.45 7.36
CA PHE A 83 -15.70 -3.09 7.58
C PHE A 83 -14.81 -2.26 8.50
N SER A 84 -14.34 -2.85 9.59
CA SER A 84 -13.39 -2.21 10.51
C SER A 84 -12.11 -1.76 9.78
N TYR A 85 -11.55 -2.64 8.94
CA TYR A 85 -10.37 -2.33 8.14
C TYR A 85 -10.63 -1.20 7.14
N ILE A 86 -11.76 -1.22 6.41
CA ILE A 86 -12.12 -0.19 5.44
C ILE A 86 -12.33 1.16 6.14
N LYS A 87 -13.11 1.18 7.23
CA LYS A 87 -13.35 2.39 8.03
C LYS A 87 -12.05 2.96 8.62
N SER A 88 -11.13 2.09 9.05
CA SER A 88 -9.80 2.51 9.51
C SER A 88 -9.00 3.20 8.40
N ASN A 89 -9.04 2.66 7.18
CA ASN A 89 -8.36 3.29 6.05
C ASN A 89 -8.99 4.64 5.65
N ILE A 90 -10.32 4.79 5.74
CA ILE A 90 -10.99 6.07 5.51
C ILE A 90 -10.49 7.11 6.52
N ARG A 91 -10.47 6.75 7.82
CA ARG A 91 -9.94 7.64 8.86
C ARG A 91 -8.45 7.96 8.66
N ALA A 92 -7.67 6.99 8.18
CA ALA A 92 -6.25 7.21 7.91
C ALA A 92 -6.03 8.19 6.76
N ASP A 93 -6.80 8.10 5.67
CA ASP A 93 -6.73 9.06 4.56
C ASP A 93 -6.97 10.50 5.07
N GLU A 94 -7.93 10.71 5.97
CA GLU A 94 -8.19 12.01 6.61
C GLU A 94 -7.05 12.45 7.56
N ALA A 95 -6.53 11.52 8.36
CA ALA A 95 -5.45 11.81 9.31
C ALA A 95 -4.11 12.13 8.62
N VAL A 96 -3.89 11.66 7.40
CA VAL A 96 -2.67 11.97 6.62
C VAL A 96 -2.72 13.35 5.97
N LYS A 97 -3.91 13.89 5.67
CA LYS A 97 -4.06 15.18 4.97
C LYS A 97 -3.27 16.34 5.60
N PRO A 98 -3.30 16.57 6.93
CA PRO A 98 -2.52 17.65 7.55
C PRO A 98 -1.01 17.53 7.30
N TYR A 99 -0.50 16.30 7.25
CA TYR A 99 0.92 16.05 6.97
C TYR A 99 1.28 16.33 5.51
N LEU A 100 0.36 16.07 4.55
CA LEU A 100 0.60 16.40 3.14
C LEU A 100 0.90 17.88 2.94
N ALA A 101 0.19 18.75 3.65
CA ALA A 101 0.41 20.21 3.60
C ALA A 101 1.77 20.64 4.19
N GLN A 102 2.39 19.81 5.04
CA GLN A 102 3.67 20.08 5.69
C GLN A 102 4.84 19.40 4.97
N ALA A 103 4.57 18.62 3.91
CA ALA A 103 5.63 17.97 3.16
C ALA A 103 6.59 18.98 2.56
N SER A 104 7.89 18.78 2.77
CA SER A 104 8.95 19.66 2.26
C SER A 104 9.98 18.84 1.50
N ASP A 105 10.51 19.42 0.44
CA ASP A 105 11.53 18.78 -0.40
C ASP A 105 11.18 17.36 -0.84
N GLY A 106 9.86 17.08 -1.04
CA GLY A 106 9.36 15.77 -1.43
C GLY A 106 9.49 14.70 -0.34
N ILE A 107 9.60 15.11 0.90
CA ILE A 107 9.63 14.24 2.08
C ILE A 107 8.44 14.59 2.96
N LEU A 108 7.61 13.60 3.24
CA LEU A 108 6.53 13.66 4.21
C LEU A 108 7.03 13.09 5.54
N VAL A 109 6.95 13.88 6.62
CA VAL A 109 7.33 13.42 7.96
C VAL A 109 6.07 13.32 8.82
N MET A 110 5.88 12.19 9.47
CA MET A 110 4.73 11.94 10.35
C MET A 110 5.21 11.63 11.78
N ASP A 111 4.45 12.08 12.78
CA ASP A 111 4.74 11.86 14.19
C ASP A 111 4.35 10.46 14.69
N GLN A 112 3.54 9.75 13.90
CA GLN A 112 3.09 8.40 14.17
C GLN A 112 2.95 7.62 12.87
N TYR A 113 2.92 6.30 12.93
CA TYR A 113 2.58 5.50 11.77
C TYR A 113 1.09 5.65 11.43
N LEU A 114 0.81 6.03 10.20
CA LEU A 114 -0.52 6.03 9.59
C LEU A 114 -0.48 5.23 8.29
N PRO A 115 -1.57 4.58 7.85
CA PRO A 115 -1.67 3.95 6.52
C PRO A 115 -1.64 4.98 5.39
N TRP A 116 -0.50 5.55 5.10
CA TRP A 116 -0.27 6.70 4.23
C TRP A 116 -0.28 6.40 2.73
N LYS A 117 -0.06 5.15 2.32
CA LYS A 117 0.23 4.79 0.92
C LYS A 117 -0.78 5.34 -0.07
N LYS A 118 -2.07 5.12 0.17
CA LYS A 118 -3.15 5.52 -0.73
C LYS A 118 -3.27 7.06 -0.85
N ALA A 119 -3.07 7.78 0.24
CA ALA A 119 -3.10 9.24 0.26
C ALA A 119 -1.91 9.84 -0.50
N VAL A 120 -0.71 9.26 -0.32
CA VAL A 120 0.55 9.82 -0.83
C VAL A 120 0.88 9.36 -2.26
N GLU A 121 0.42 8.20 -2.70
CA GLU A 121 0.71 7.69 -4.05
C GLU A 121 0.30 8.67 -5.17
N LYS A 122 -0.77 9.42 -4.96
CA LYS A 122 -1.29 10.41 -5.91
C LYS A 122 -0.54 11.74 -5.90
N GLU A 123 0.27 11.99 -4.87
CA GLU A 123 1.03 13.22 -4.71
C GLU A 123 2.34 13.13 -5.51
N GLU A 124 2.37 13.77 -6.69
CA GLU A 124 3.54 13.74 -7.59
C GLU A 124 4.82 14.27 -6.91
N GLY A 125 4.67 15.28 -6.05
CA GLY A 125 5.77 15.95 -5.37
C GLY A 125 6.43 15.14 -4.25
N ILE A 126 5.78 14.10 -3.70
CA ILE A 126 6.28 13.33 -2.55
C ILE A 126 6.98 12.06 -3.04
N ALA A 127 8.27 11.93 -2.66
CA ALA A 127 9.11 10.79 -2.99
C ALA A 127 9.39 9.87 -1.80
N PHE A 128 9.35 10.41 -0.57
CA PHE A 128 9.62 9.67 0.66
C PHE A 128 8.62 9.99 1.76
N VAL A 129 8.41 9.00 2.64
CA VAL A 129 7.63 9.15 3.88
C VAL A 129 8.50 8.66 5.03
N VAL A 130 8.63 9.48 6.09
CA VAL A 130 9.38 9.18 7.32
C VAL A 130 8.39 9.13 8.49
N PHE A 131 8.47 8.09 9.31
CA PHE A 131 7.60 7.90 10.47
C PHE A 131 8.27 7.04 11.56
N PRO A 132 7.82 7.13 12.84
CA PRO A 132 8.31 6.28 13.91
C PRO A 132 8.07 4.80 13.62
N SER A 133 9.07 3.97 13.85
CA SER A 133 8.98 2.52 13.66
C SER A 133 8.49 1.82 14.94
N ASN A 134 7.59 0.84 14.81
CA ASN A 134 7.15 0.00 15.93
C ASN A 134 8.29 -0.83 16.56
N ARG A 135 9.46 -0.87 15.90
CA ARG A 135 10.68 -1.56 16.38
C ARG A 135 11.70 -0.59 16.99
N GLY A 136 11.27 0.62 17.31
CA GLY A 136 12.11 1.73 17.74
C GLY A 136 12.77 2.47 16.58
N GLY A 137 13.16 3.72 16.83
CA GLY A 137 13.70 4.62 15.83
C GLY A 137 12.69 5.01 14.76
N TYR A 138 13.17 5.30 13.55
CA TYR A 138 12.39 5.81 12.43
C TYR A 138 12.55 4.94 11.19
N CYS A 139 11.48 4.88 10.41
CA CYS A 139 11.45 4.24 9.11
C CYS A 139 11.28 5.30 8.02
N ALA A 140 12.11 5.26 7.01
CA ALA A 140 11.97 6.04 5.78
C ALA A 140 11.60 5.10 4.64
N MET A 141 10.51 5.39 3.93
CA MET A 141 10.04 4.59 2.80
C MET A 141 9.92 5.44 1.56
N SER A 142 10.41 4.91 0.45
CA SER A 142 10.19 5.51 -0.87
C SER A 142 8.75 5.26 -1.34
N VAL A 143 8.12 6.29 -1.88
CA VAL A 143 6.79 6.23 -2.48
C VAL A 143 6.86 5.56 -3.84
N LYS A 144 5.90 4.68 -4.12
CA LYS A 144 5.77 4.05 -5.45
C LYS A 144 5.02 4.96 -6.41
N ASP A 145 5.44 4.94 -7.66
CA ASP A 145 4.65 5.49 -8.75
C ASP A 145 3.37 4.65 -8.95
N PRO A 146 2.19 5.26 -8.97
CA PRO A 146 0.93 4.52 -9.05
C PRO A 146 0.73 3.81 -10.41
N VAL A 147 1.38 4.27 -11.47
CA VAL A 147 1.27 3.72 -12.83
C VAL A 147 2.38 2.71 -13.08
N LEU A 148 3.63 3.12 -12.90
CA LEU A 148 4.80 2.28 -13.18
C LEU A 148 5.03 1.19 -12.12
N LYS A 149 4.43 1.32 -10.93
CA LYS A 149 4.64 0.43 -9.77
C LYS A 149 6.08 0.39 -9.25
N GLU A 150 6.95 1.23 -9.80
CA GLU A 150 8.34 1.41 -9.39
C GLU A 150 8.46 2.45 -8.28
N THR A 151 9.56 2.45 -7.57
CA THR A 151 9.89 3.47 -6.57
C THR A 151 10.17 4.81 -7.24
N LYS A 152 9.49 5.89 -6.82
CA LYS A 152 9.74 7.25 -7.38
C LYS A 152 11.19 7.69 -7.20
N CYS A 153 11.80 7.34 -6.07
CA CYS A 153 13.18 7.62 -5.74
C CYS A 153 13.72 6.52 -4.81
N PRO A 154 14.51 5.55 -5.29
CA PRO A 154 15.11 4.54 -4.43
C PRO A 154 16.24 5.13 -3.58
N PHE A 155 16.58 4.48 -2.47
CA PHE A 155 17.81 4.75 -1.75
C PHE A 155 19.03 4.41 -2.64
N PRO A 156 20.25 4.95 -2.35
CA PRO A 156 21.45 4.65 -3.12
C PRO A 156 21.73 3.16 -3.23
N ALA A 157 22.05 2.68 -4.43
CA ALA A 157 22.24 1.23 -4.68
C ALA A 157 23.35 0.61 -3.83
N GLU A 158 24.37 1.39 -3.48
CA GLU A 158 25.47 0.97 -2.61
C GLU A 158 25.02 0.70 -1.16
N TRP A 159 23.83 1.17 -0.75
CA TRP A 159 23.26 0.91 0.59
C TRP A 159 22.41 -0.37 0.63
N TYR A 160 22.09 -0.96 -0.51
CA TYR A 160 21.16 -2.10 -0.58
C TYR A 160 21.66 -3.31 0.22
N GLY A 161 20.81 -3.82 1.12
CA GLY A 161 21.09 -4.95 1.97
C GLY A 161 22.05 -4.68 3.13
N LYS A 162 22.62 -3.46 3.22
CA LYS A 162 23.58 -3.07 4.25
C LYS A 162 22.90 -2.82 5.59
N ARG A 163 23.67 -3.02 6.67
CA ARG A 163 23.20 -2.88 8.05
C ARG A 163 24.28 -2.25 8.95
N ASP A 164 23.81 -1.61 10.00
CA ASP A 164 24.61 -1.15 11.11
C ASP A 164 25.92 -0.46 10.67
N LYS A 165 27.07 -0.88 11.18
CA LYS A 165 28.37 -0.28 10.89
C LYS A 165 28.69 -0.16 9.40
N GLU A 166 28.37 -1.20 8.61
CA GLU A 166 28.64 -1.20 7.17
C GLU A 166 27.83 -0.12 6.45
N LEU A 167 26.57 0.07 6.87
CA LEU A 167 25.71 1.11 6.31
C LEU A 167 26.15 2.51 6.73
N VAL A 168 26.56 2.67 7.98
CA VAL A 168 27.12 3.92 8.50
C VAL A 168 28.40 4.31 7.77
N GLU A 169 29.33 3.39 7.58
CA GLU A 169 30.59 3.64 6.87
C GLU A 169 30.37 4.08 5.42
N ILE A 170 29.44 3.45 4.70
CA ILE A 170 29.22 3.74 3.27
C ILE A 170 28.34 4.97 3.06
N SER A 171 27.43 5.28 3.99
CA SER A 171 26.51 6.41 3.90
C SER A 171 27.06 7.70 4.50
N GLY A 172 27.92 7.58 5.50
CA GLY A 172 28.37 8.69 6.36
C GLY A 172 27.28 9.22 7.30
N ILE A 173 26.18 8.49 7.53
CA ILE A 173 25.04 8.88 8.37
C ILE A 173 25.03 7.97 9.61
N ALA A 174 25.19 8.57 10.81
CA ALA A 174 25.61 7.86 12.01
C ALA A 174 24.59 6.84 12.56
N SER A 175 23.29 7.13 12.49
CA SER A 175 22.25 6.31 13.13
C SER A 175 21.53 5.36 12.18
N LEU A 176 22.02 5.15 10.96
CA LEU A 176 21.40 4.22 10.02
C LEU A 176 21.57 2.77 10.47
N ARG A 177 20.48 2.02 10.51
CA ARG A 177 20.44 0.63 10.99
C ARG A 177 20.32 -0.40 9.88
N PHE A 178 19.50 -0.09 8.85
CA PHE A 178 19.19 -1.05 7.81
C PHE A 178 18.71 -0.35 6.55
N CYS A 179 19.15 -0.84 5.38
CA CYS A 179 18.57 -0.51 4.09
C CYS A 179 18.11 -1.80 3.39
N HIS A 180 16.86 -1.82 2.94
CA HIS A 180 16.29 -2.99 2.27
C HIS A 180 17.04 -3.27 0.95
N LYS A 181 17.18 -4.56 0.59
CA LYS A 181 17.89 -5.03 -0.61
C LYS A 181 17.37 -4.48 -1.95
N THR A 182 16.18 -3.90 -1.98
CA THR A 182 15.59 -3.25 -3.16
C THR A 182 15.50 -1.74 -3.02
N GLY A 183 16.09 -1.16 -1.97
CA GLY A 183 16.20 0.29 -1.78
C GLY A 183 14.89 1.05 -1.57
N PHE A 184 13.79 0.38 -1.24
CA PHE A 184 12.51 1.08 -1.00
C PHE A 184 12.30 1.51 0.46
N MET A 185 13.07 0.96 1.39
CA MET A 185 12.92 1.18 2.83
C MET A 185 14.28 1.26 3.51
N LEU A 186 14.37 2.16 4.48
CA LEU A 186 15.53 2.35 5.33
C LEU A 186 15.07 2.60 6.77
N THR A 187 15.88 2.23 7.77
CA THR A 187 15.63 2.53 9.18
C THR A 187 16.84 3.23 9.81
N ALA A 188 16.56 4.15 10.74
CA ALA A 188 17.53 4.90 11.52
C ALA A 188 17.09 4.99 12.98
N ASP A 189 17.99 5.24 13.92
CA ASP A 189 17.61 5.51 15.30
C ASP A 189 17.04 6.93 15.43
N GLU A 190 17.65 7.91 14.73
CA GLU A 190 17.27 9.31 14.79
C GLU A 190 16.41 9.73 13.57
N LYS A 191 15.42 10.60 13.84
CA LYS A 191 14.52 11.14 12.81
C LYS A 191 15.28 11.95 11.77
N GLU A 192 16.19 12.78 12.22
CA GLU A 192 16.99 13.67 11.41
C GLU A 192 17.86 12.88 10.42
N ASP A 193 18.42 11.76 10.84
CA ASP A 193 19.23 10.88 9.99
C ASP A 193 18.38 10.13 8.95
N ALA A 194 17.17 9.72 9.32
CA ALA A 194 16.21 9.17 8.36
C ALA A 194 15.83 10.20 7.27
N ILE A 195 15.61 11.46 7.64
CA ILE A 195 15.34 12.57 6.72
C ILE A 195 16.58 12.86 5.86
N LEU A 196 17.78 12.92 6.47
CA LEU A 196 19.03 13.14 5.75
C LEU A 196 19.27 12.07 4.68
N ALA A 197 19.00 10.81 4.99
CA ALA A 197 19.09 9.71 4.03
C ALA A 197 18.15 9.91 2.82
N CYS A 198 16.94 10.42 3.04
CA CYS A 198 16.02 10.78 1.97
C CYS A 198 16.56 11.94 1.11
N CYS A 199 17.12 12.99 1.74
CA CYS A 199 17.73 14.11 1.04
C CYS A 199 18.89 13.67 0.14
N VAL A 200 19.81 12.87 0.66
CA VAL A 200 20.95 12.30 -0.10
C VAL A 200 20.46 11.51 -1.30
N SER A 201 19.44 10.69 -1.12
CA SER A 201 18.86 9.87 -2.19
C SER A 201 18.28 10.74 -3.32
N ARG A 202 17.53 11.78 -2.97
CA ARG A 202 16.96 12.72 -3.94
C ARG A 202 18.01 13.50 -4.71
N GLU A 203 19.07 13.92 -4.05
CA GLU A 203 20.17 14.61 -4.74
C GLU A 203 20.89 13.70 -5.75
N LYS A 204 21.15 12.45 -5.37
CA LYS A 204 21.74 11.47 -6.29
C LYS A 204 20.83 11.20 -7.47
N GLU A 205 19.53 11.04 -7.26
CA GLU A 205 18.55 10.83 -8.33
C GLU A 205 18.49 12.05 -9.28
N LYS A 206 18.45 13.27 -8.75
CA LYS A 206 18.50 14.50 -9.57
C LYS A 206 19.76 14.56 -10.45
N LYS A 207 20.93 14.27 -9.88
CA LYS A 207 22.20 14.26 -10.62
C LYS A 207 22.19 13.19 -11.72
N SER A 208 21.71 11.98 -11.44
CA SER A 208 21.55 10.90 -12.40
C SER A 208 20.63 11.30 -13.57
N ARG A 209 19.46 11.84 -13.28
CA ARG A 209 18.49 12.29 -14.32
C ARG A 209 19.09 13.39 -15.22
N ILE A 210 19.81 14.36 -14.67
CA ILE A 210 20.47 15.42 -15.43
C ILE A 210 21.56 14.82 -16.33
N PHE A 211 22.35 13.87 -15.82
CA PHE A 211 23.37 13.18 -16.61
C PHE A 211 22.74 12.45 -17.81
N TRP A 212 21.69 11.65 -17.59
CA TRP A 212 21.03 10.91 -18.67
C TRP A 212 20.34 11.81 -19.69
N MET A 213 19.77 12.95 -19.27
CA MET A 213 19.23 13.94 -20.21
C MET A 213 20.34 14.52 -21.14
N ARG A 214 21.51 14.81 -20.58
CA ARG A 214 22.65 15.30 -21.36
C ARG A 214 23.15 14.25 -22.37
N VAL A 215 23.25 13.00 -21.93
CA VAL A 215 23.62 11.86 -22.78
C VAL A 215 22.62 11.68 -23.93
N LYS A 216 21.32 11.62 -23.63
CA LYS A 216 20.26 11.50 -24.66
C LYS A 216 20.32 12.65 -25.68
N LYS A 217 20.55 13.88 -25.22
CA LYS A 217 20.68 15.05 -26.10
C LYS A 217 21.92 14.94 -27.02
N ALA A 218 23.02 14.44 -26.50
CA ALA A 218 24.25 14.22 -27.29
C ALA A 218 24.05 13.13 -28.38
N PHE A 219 23.38 12.02 -28.02
CA PHE A 219 23.05 10.95 -28.98
C PHE A 219 22.11 11.43 -30.09
N ARG A 220 21.07 12.20 -29.76
CA ARG A 220 20.16 12.78 -30.78
C ARG A 220 20.90 13.71 -31.76
N LYS A 221 21.82 14.52 -31.26
CA LYS A 221 22.65 15.38 -32.13
C LYS A 221 23.58 14.58 -33.09
N LYS A 222 24.11 13.44 -32.59
CA LYS A 222 24.95 12.57 -33.46
C LYS A 222 24.12 11.87 -34.55
N LYS A 223 22.89 11.44 -34.24
CA LYS A 223 22.01 10.80 -35.21
C LYS A 223 21.58 11.79 -36.30
N SER A 224 21.13 12.98 -35.92
CA SER A 224 20.77 14.04 -36.89
C SER A 224 21.92 14.48 -37.84
N ARG A 225 23.19 14.35 -37.41
CA ARG A 225 24.35 14.65 -38.29
C ARG A 225 24.74 13.50 -39.22
N ARG A 226 24.27 12.26 -38.96
CA ARG A 226 24.48 11.11 -39.86
C ARG A 226 23.42 11.02 -40.95
N ASP A 227 22.22 11.51 -40.68
CA ASP A 227 21.09 11.47 -41.63
C ASP A 227 21.13 12.65 -42.66
N VAL A 228 22.11 13.55 -42.54
CA VAL A 228 22.33 14.71 -43.45
C VAL A 228 23.59 14.54 -44.35
N ARG A 229 24.19 13.35 -44.35
CA ARG A 229 25.23 12.95 -45.30
C ARG A 229 24.75 11.77 -46.15
#